data_e5b82413e88ff415415c64dfdaf08f3b
#
_entry.id   e5b82413e88ff415415c64dfdaf08f3b
#
_cell.length_a   1.000
_cell.length_b   1.000
_cell.length_c   1.000
_cell.angle_alpha   90.00
_cell.angle_beta   90.00
_cell.angle_gamma   90.00
#
_symmetry.space_group_name_H-M   'P 1'
#
loop_
_entity.id
_entity.type
_entity.pdbx_description
1 polymer ?
#
loop_
_entity_poly.entity_id
_entity_poly.type
_entity_poly.pdbx_seq_one_letter_code
_entity_poly.pdbx_strand_id
1 'polypeptide(L)'
;LKKDNNIIVWCSNDYLGMGQHPFVLEAIERAMHEVGAGSGGTRNISGTNSYHILLEQEISNIHKKDSALLFTSGYVANQSSISVLGSKLKNCIIFSDEKNHASIINGIKSSKAEKKIFKHNNITHLESLLKEVDISRPKIIIFESVYSMDGDFTPIKKIVDLAKKYNALTYLDEVHAVGLYGENGGGVAEEQSIMNEIDIINGTLAKAFGLMGGYISASKTIIDFIRCFSPGFIFTTS
;
A
#
# COMPACT_ATOMS: atom_id res chain seq x y z
N LEU A 1 26.96 -16.25 -13.52
CA LEU A 1 27.77 -15.50 -12.53
C LEU A 1 28.87 -16.42 -12.02
N LYS A 2 30.14 -16.05 -12.23
CA LYS A 2 31.28 -16.80 -11.67
C LYS A 2 31.26 -16.66 -10.15
N LYS A 3 31.34 -17.78 -9.44
CA LYS A 3 31.30 -17.88 -7.97
C LYS A 3 32.42 -17.15 -7.19
N ASP A 4 33.37 -16.53 -7.86
CA ASP A 4 34.63 -16.10 -7.24
C ASP A 4 34.79 -14.59 -7.05
N ASN A 5 33.77 -13.79 -7.39
CA ASN A 5 33.83 -12.35 -7.17
C ASN A 5 32.71 -11.90 -6.21
N ASN A 6 33.08 -11.51 -5.00
CA ASN A 6 32.18 -10.81 -4.08
C ASN A 6 31.84 -9.45 -4.69
N ILE A 7 30.55 -9.25 -5.04
CA ILE A 7 30.02 -8.00 -5.57
C ILE A 7 29.12 -7.38 -4.52
N ILE A 8 29.37 -6.11 -4.18
CA ILE A 8 28.48 -5.33 -3.32
C ILE A 8 27.40 -4.70 -4.20
N VAL A 9 26.14 -5.03 -3.94
CA VAL A 9 24.98 -4.49 -4.66
C VAL A 9 24.41 -3.30 -3.89
N TRP A 10 24.60 -2.08 -4.45
CA TRP A 10 24.11 -0.84 -3.84
C TRP A 10 22.69 -0.44 -4.26
N CYS A 11 22.14 -1.06 -5.30
CA CYS A 11 20.83 -0.76 -5.86
C CYS A 11 19.75 -1.79 -5.48
N SER A 12 19.98 -2.59 -4.45
CA SER A 12 18.99 -3.55 -3.96
C SER A 12 17.85 -2.85 -3.23
N ASN A 13 16.61 -3.32 -3.46
CA ASN A 13 15.46 -2.93 -2.65
C ASN A 13 15.30 -3.79 -1.38
N ASP A 14 16.11 -4.83 -1.20
CA ASP A 14 16.18 -5.58 0.06
C ASP A 14 16.99 -4.79 1.08
N TYR A 15 16.37 -3.75 1.65
CA TYR A 15 17.04 -2.73 2.46
C TYR A 15 17.73 -3.26 3.70
N LEU A 16 17.18 -4.33 4.29
CA LEU A 16 17.67 -4.95 5.52
C LEU A 16 18.35 -6.31 5.29
N GLY A 17 18.44 -6.77 4.02
CA GLY A 17 19.00 -8.05 3.67
C GLY A 17 18.16 -9.25 4.14
N MET A 18 16.88 -9.03 4.42
CA MET A 18 15.97 -10.06 4.95
C MET A 18 15.75 -11.21 3.97
N GLY A 19 15.83 -10.97 2.66
CA GLY A 19 15.71 -12.02 1.64
C GLY A 19 16.78 -13.12 1.70
N GLN A 20 17.88 -12.88 2.43
CA GLN A 20 18.97 -13.87 2.66
C GLN A 20 19.10 -14.24 4.15
N HIS A 21 18.24 -13.71 5.01
CA HIS A 21 18.34 -13.95 6.44
C HIS A 21 17.95 -15.41 6.76
N PRO A 22 18.80 -16.18 7.51
CA PRO A 22 18.56 -17.60 7.78
C PRO A 22 17.19 -17.90 8.37
N PHE A 23 16.74 -17.10 9.32
CA PHE A 23 15.43 -17.26 9.95
C PHE A 23 14.28 -17.15 8.95
N VAL A 24 14.37 -16.21 7.97
CA VAL A 24 13.37 -16.06 6.91
C VAL A 24 13.38 -17.26 5.98
N LEU A 25 14.57 -17.74 5.58
CA LEU A 25 14.71 -18.89 4.70
C LEU A 25 14.16 -20.16 5.36
N GLU A 26 14.46 -20.40 6.64
CA GLU A 26 13.93 -21.53 7.41
C GLU A 26 12.40 -21.46 7.54
N ALA A 27 11.83 -20.26 7.74
CA ALA A 27 10.38 -20.07 7.82
C ALA A 27 9.70 -20.37 6.48
N ILE A 28 10.31 -19.97 5.37
CA ILE A 28 9.83 -20.28 4.01
C ILE A 28 9.85 -21.78 3.75
N GLU A 29 10.97 -22.46 4.08
CA GLU A 29 11.11 -23.91 3.92
C GLU A 29 10.03 -24.66 4.69
N ARG A 30 9.82 -24.30 5.95
CA ARG A 30 8.77 -24.88 6.79
C ARG A 30 7.37 -24.68 6.20
N ALA A 31 7.03 -23.45 5.82
CA ALA A 31 5.73 -23.15 5.23
C ALA A 31 5.50 -23.91 3.91
N MET A 32 6.53 -24.04 3.08
CA MET A 32 6.46 -24.79 1.83
C MET A 32 6.18 -26.27 2.07
N HIS A 33 6.74 -26.88 3.11
CA HIS A 33 6.45 -28.26 3.48
C HIS A 33 5.04 -28.46 4.07
N GLU A 34 4.51 -27.45 4.74
CA GLU A 34 3.19 -27.52 5.38
C GLU A 34 2.02 -27.27 4.41
N VAL A 35 2.15 -26.28 3.51
CA VAL A 35 1.03 -25.83 2.65
C VAL A 35 1.32 -25.90 1.15
N GLY A 36 2.52 -26.33 0.76
CA GLY A 36 2.95 -26.41 -0.64
C GLY A 36 3.60 -25.14 -1.15
N ALA A 37 4.11 -25.19 -2.40
CA ALA A 37 4.84 -24.10 -3.04
C ALA A 37 3.97 -22.97 -3.56
N GLY A 38 2.65 -23.12 -3.55
CA GLY A 38 1.70 -22.10 -4.01
C GLY A 38 0.28 -22.41 -3.57
N SER A 39 -0.57 -21.42 -3.59
CA SER A 39 -1.93 -21.52 -3.05
C SER A 39 -2.93 -22.32 -3.91
N GLY A 40 -2.56 -22.68 -5.13
CA GLY A 40 -3.36 -23.58 -5.99
C GLY A 40 -4.66 -23.01 -6.55
N GLY A 41 -4.96 -21.73 -6.28
CA GLY A 41 -6.18 -21.09 -6.76
C GLY A 41 -6.30 -19.64 -6.30
N THR A 42 -7.38 -18.99 -6.72
CA THR A 42 -7.66 -17.64 -6.25
C THR A 42 -8.14 -17.64 -4.80
N ARG A 43 -7.86 -16.58 -4.07
CA ARG A 43 -8.18 -16.44 -2.65
C ARG A 43 -9.66 -16.65 -2.32
N ASN A 44 -10.57 -16.21 -3.19
CA ASN A 44 -12.02 -16.32 -2.98
C ASN A 44 -12.60 -17.70 -3.28
N ILE A 45 -11.83 -18.61 -3.88
CA ILE A 45 -12.31 -19.98 -4.22
C ILE A 45 -11.60 -21.02 -3.35
N SER A 46 -10.32 -21.30 -3.62
CA SER A 46 -9.57 -22.36 -2.96
C SER A 46 -8.16 -21.96 -2.50
N GLY A 47 -7.69 -20.78 -2.90
CA GLY A 47 -6.31 -20.34 -2.68
C GLY A 47 -6.03 -19.68 -1.33
N THR A 48 -6.97 -19.67 -0.38
CA THR A 48 -6.73 -19.15 0.97
C THR A 48 -6.26 -20.28 1.87
N ASN A 49 -5.08 -20.13 2.46
CA ASN A 49 -4.55 -20.98 3.52
C ASN A 49 -4.36 -20.20 4.84
N SER A 50 -3.93 -20.89 5.90
CA SER A 50 -3.73 -20.32 7.23
C SER A 50 -2.72 -19.16 7.23
N TYR A 51 -1.64 -19.26 6.45
CA TYR A 51 -0.60 -18.23 6.41
C TYR A 51 -1.10 -16.91 5.84
N HIS A 52 -2.01 -16.94 4.84
CA HIS A 52 -2.64 -15.70 4.35
C HIS A 52 -3.41 -14.99 5.46
N ILE A 53 -4.20 -15.75 6.24
CA ILE A 53 -5.02 -15.19 7.32
C ILE A 53 -4.14 -14.61 8.42
N LEU A 54 -3.12 -15.35 8.85
CA LEU A 54 -2.19 -14.90 9.88
C LEU A 54 -1.42 -13.65 9.44
N LEU A 55 -0.96 -13.61 8.19
CA LEU A 55 -0.22 -12.47 7.66
C LEU A 55 -1.13 -11.23 7.54
N GLU A 56 -2.37 -11.37 7.04
CA GLU A 56 -3.34 -10.27 6.99
C GLU A 56 -3.64 -9.73 8.39
N GLN A 57 -3.75 -10.62 9.38
CA GLN A 57 -3.95 -10.23 10.78
C GLN A 57 -2.73 -9.46 11.33
N GLU A 58 -1.52 -9.97 11.10
CA GLU A 58 -0.29 -9.32 11.57
C GLU A 58 -0.10 -7.94 10.92
N ILE A 59 -0.34 -7.82 9.62
CA ILE A 59 -0.30 -6.54 8.91
C ILE A 59 -1.33 -5.56 9.49
N SER A 60 -2.55 -6.01 9.76
CA SER A 60 -3.57 -5.15 10.37
C SER A 60 -3.18 -4.68 11.77
N ASN A 61 -2.54 -5.54 12.56
CA ASN A 61 -2.01 -5.19 13.88
C ASN A 61 -0.90 -4.14 13.80
N ILE A 62 0.09 -4.34 12.91
CA ILE A 62 1.20 -3.38 12.70
C ILE A 62 0.64 -1.99 12.34
N HIS A 63 -0.34 -1.95 11.44
CA HIS A 63 -0.94 -0.69 10.99
C HIS A 63 -2.09 -0.18 11.87
N LYS A 64 -2.42 -0.88 12.96
CA LYS A 64 -3.54 -0.51 13.88
C LYS A 64 -4.85 -0.28 13.10
N LYS A 65 -5.14 -1.15 12.15
CA LYS A 65 -6.36 -1.15 11.33
C LYS A 65 -7.20 -2.38 11.61
N ASP A 66 -8.46 -2.34 11.18
CA ASP A 66 -9.39 -3.46 11.42
C ASP A 66 -9.03 -4.71 10.61
N SER A 67 -8.45 -4.51 9.42
CA SER A 67 -8.21 -5.60 8.48
C SER A 67 -7.12 -5.26 7.46
N ALA A 68 -6.57 -6.28 6.82
CA ALA A 68 -5.67 -6.14 5.68
C ALA A 68 -6.07 -7.09 4.55
N LEU A 69 -5.53 -6.84 3.35
CA LEU A 69 -5.74 -7.67 2.17
C LEU A 69 -4.43 -7.81 1.40
N LEU A 70 -4.01 -9.05 1.17
CA LEU A 70 -2.79 -9.37 0.43
C LEU A 70 -3.00 -9.34 -1.08
N PHE A 71 -1.96 -8.93 -1.78
CA PHE A 71 -1.84 -8.95 -3.24
C PHE A 71 -0.48 -9.51 -3.64
N THR A 72 -0.33 -9.86 -4.92
CA THR A 72 0.93 -10.40 -5.46
C THR A 72 2.10 -9.42 -5.42
N SER A 73 1.83 -8.11 -5.33
CA SER A 73 2.84 -7.06 -5.16
C SER A 73 2.20 -5.76 -4.68
N GLY A 74 3.02 -4.83 -4.14
CA GLY A 74 2.58 -3.47 -3.84
C GLY A 74 2.06 -2.72 -5.07
N TYR A 75 2.61 -3.01 -6.26
CA TYR A 75 2.11 -2.47 -7.52
C TYR A 75 0.65 -2.88 -7.77
N VAL A 76 0.35 -4.18 -7.67
CA VAL A 76 -1.02 -4.71 -7.87
C VAL A 76 -1.95 -4.22 -6.77
N ALA A 77 -1.48 -4.11 -5.52
CA ALA A 77 -2.25 -3.57 -4.41
C ALA A 77 -2.71 -2.13 -4.69
N ASN A 78 -1.79 -1.24 -5.11
CA ASN A 78 -2.12 0.13 -5.52
C ASN A 78 -3.09 0.18 -6.70
N GLN A 79 -2.69 -0.47 -7.82
CA GLN A 79 -3.47 -0.42 -9.05
C GLN A 79 -4.90 -0.91 -8.84
N SER A 80 -5.06 -2.04 -8.17
CA SER A 80 -6.35 -2.68 -7.96
C SER A 80 -7.23 -1.87 -7.00
N SER A 81 -6.69 -1.47 -5.85
CA SER A 81 -7.46 -0.76 -4.81
C SER A 81 -7.91 0.61 -5.29
N ILE A 82 -7.00 1.38 -5.88
CA ILE A 82 -7.31 2.73 -6.38
C ILE A 82 -8.32 2.66 -7.54
N SER A 83 -8.14 1.68 -8.46
CA SER A 83 -9.07 1.47 -9.57
C SER A 83 -10.49 1.18 -9.08
N VAL A 84 -10.64 0.29 -8.08
CA VAL A 84 -11.94 -0.06 -7.51
C VAL A 84 -12.56 1.12 -6.79
N LEU A 85 -11.83 1.77 -5.89
CA LEU A 85 -12.33 2.92 -5.13
C LEU A 85 -12.79 4.03 -6.07
N GLY A 86 -11.95 4.44 -7.01
CA GLY A 86 -12.28 5.54 -7.93
C GLY A 86 -13.42 5.22 -8.89
N SER A 87 -13.57 3.95 -9.33
CA SER A 87 -14.63 3.57 -10.28
C SER A 87 -15.97 3.27 -9.61
N LYS A 88 -15.97 2.79 -8.37
CA LYS A 88 -17.18 2.34 -7.69
C LYS A 88 -17.80 3.39 -6.77
N LEU A 89 -17.01 4.31 -6.22
CA LEU A 89 -17.55 5.46 -5.51
C LEU A 89 -18.14 6.44 -6.53
N LYS A 90 -19.46 6.53 -6.54
CA LYS A 90 -20.19 7.36 -7.53
C LYS A 90 -19.69 8.81 -7.50
N ASN A 91 -19.29 9.33 -8.67
CA ASN A 91 -18.81 10.70 -8.84
C ASN A 91 -17.53 11.02 -8.02
N CYS A 92 -16.68 10.02 -7.75
CA CYS A 92 -15.44 10.19 -7.02
C CYS A 92 -14.46 11.10 -7.78
N ILE A 93 -13.72 11.91 -7.02
CA ILE A 93 -12.57 12.65 -7.53
C ILE A 93 -11.31 12.26 -6.74
N ILE A 94 -10.20 12.09 -7.45
CA ILE A 94 -8.91 11.71 -6.88
C ILE A 94 -7.94 12.88 -6.94
N PHE A 95 -7.36 13.23 -5.80
CA PHE A 95 -6.26 14.19 -5.69
C PHE A 95 -4.96 13.40 -5.54
N SER A 96 -4.04 13.57 -6.47
CA SER A 96 -2.78 12.80 -6.52
C SER A 96 -1.58 13.75 -6.49
N ASP A 97 -0.58 13.43 -5.67
CA ASP A 97 0.72 14.09 -5.77
C ASP A 97 1.33 13.84 -7.15
N GLU A 98 1.99 14.86 -7.73
CA GLU A 98 2.56 14.77 -9.08
C GLU A 98 3.70 13.76 -9.20
N LYS A 99 4.36 13.39 -8.09
CA LYS A 99 5.46 12.43 -8.05
C LYS A 99 5.05 11.02 -7.62
N ASN A 100 3.76 10.77 -7.45
CA ASN A 100 3.27 9.44 -7.08
C ASN A 100 3.76 8.36 -8.05
N HIS A 101 4.03 7.18 -7.50
CA HIS A 101 4.54 6.01 -8.21
C HIS A 101 3.63 5.57 -9.38
N ALA A 102 4.24 4.95 -10.40
CA ALA A 102 3.55 4.46 -11.60
C ALA A 102 2.33 3.56 -11.30
N SER A 103 2.37 2.76 -10.24
CA SER A 103 1.23 1.91 -9.82
C SER A 103 0.01 2.72 -9.41
N ILE A 104 0.21 3.83 -8.69
CA ILE A 104 -0.83 4.78 -8.30
C ILE A 104 -1.41 5.45 -9.56
N ILE A 105 -0.53 5.95 -10.43
CA ILE A 105 -0.94 6.59 -11.70
C ILE A 105 -1.77 5.62 -12.54
N ASN A 106 -1.38 4.35 -12.64
CA ASN A 106 -2.13 3.34 -13.38
C ASN A 106 -3.47 2.98 -12.73
N GLY A 107 -3.51 2.91 -11.39
CA GLY A 107 -4.77 2.73 -10.65
C GLY A 107 -5.77 3.87 -10.92
N ILE A 108 -5.30 5.12 -10.87
CA ILE A 108 -6.10 6.30 -11.18
C ILE A 108 -6.60 6.28 -12.62
N LYS A 109 -5.74 5.97 -13.60
CA LYS A 109 -6.14 5.86 -15.01
C LYS A 109 -7.21 4.77 -15.21
N SER A 110 -7.02 3.61 -14.59
CA SER A 110 -7.93 2.47 -14.69
C SER A 110 -9.30 2.74 -14.04
N SER A 111 -9.35 3.58 -13.01
CA SER A 111 -10.58 3.97 -12.34
C SER A 111 -11.52 4.81 -13.20
N LYS A 112 -10.97 5.55 -14.18
CA LYS A 112 -11.67 6.57 -14.98
C LYS A 112 -12.29 7.69 -14.13
N ALA A 113 -11.97 7.79 -12.84
CA ALA A 113 -12.42 8.88 -11.98
C ALA A 113 -11.80 10.21 -12.44
N GLU A 114 -12.49 11.30 -12.18
CA GLU A 114 -11.90 12.63 -12.31
C GLU A 114 -10.69 12.72 -11.39
N LYS A 115 -9.63 13.39 -11.86
CA LYS A 115 -8.42 13.56 -11.08
C LYS A 115 -7.92 14.98 -11.11
N LYS A 116 -7.34 15.43 -10.01
CA LYS A 116 -6.60 16.66 -9.88
C LYS A 116 -5.20 16.34 -9.35
N ILE A 117 -4.18 16.79 -10.06
CA ILE A 117 -2.78 16.57 -9.67
C ILE A 117 -2.30 17.81 -8.93
N PHE A 118 -1.85 17.64 -7.69
CA PHE A 118 -1.24 18.74 -6.94
C PHE A 118 0.29 18.68 -7.00
N LYS A 119 0.91 19.85 -6.91
CA LYS A 119 2.38 19.97 -6.91
C LYS A 119 2.95 19.24 -5.70
N HIS A 120 4.08 18.58 -5.93
CA HIS A 120 4.74 17.73 -4.95
C HIS A 120 4.90 18.41 -3.57
N ASN A 121 4.38 17.71 -2.55
CA ASN A 121 4.40 18.15 -1.14
C ASN A 121 3.83 19.57 -0.90
N ASN A 122 3.07 20.13 -1.86
CA ASN A 122 2.54 21.48 -1.78
C ASN A 122 1.12 21.52 -1.19
N ILE A 123 1.05 21.72 0.12
CA ILE A 123 -0.20 21.72 0.91
C ILE A 123 -1.13 22.86 0.47
N THR A 124 -0.56 24.04 0.15
CA THR A 124 -1.36 25.20 -0.30
C THR A 124 -2.03 24.92 -1.64
N HIS A 125 -1.31 24.29 -2.57
CA HIS A 125 -1.88 23.91 -3.87
C HIS A 125 -2.93 22.80 -3.71
N LEU A 126 -2.67 21.78 -2.88
CA LEU A 126 -3.67 20.77 -2.55
C LEU A 126 -4.95 21.42 -2.00
N GLU A 127 -4.82 22.32 -1.03
CA GLU A 127 -5.98 22.99 -0.45
C GLU A 127 -6.74 23.83 -1.48
N SER A 128 -6.04 24.53 -2.39
CA SER A 128 -6.70 25.31 -3.45
C SER A 128 -7.57 24.43 -4.36
N LEU A 129 -7.07 23.23 -4.72
CA LEU A 129 -7.81 22.27 -5.54
C LEU A 129 -9.01 21.65 -4.77
N LEU A 130 -8.86 21.41 -3.48
CA LEU A 130 -9.95 20.87 -2.62
C LEU A 130 -11.10 21.88 -2.48
N LYS A 131 -10.81 23.18 -2.38
CA LYS A 131 -11.81 24.27 -2.31
C LYS A 131 -12.73 24.37 -3.54
N GLU A 132 -12.27 23.89 -4.69
CA GLU A 132 -13.05 23.92 -5.93
C GLU A 132 -14.10 22.81 -6.01
N VAL A 133 -14.11 21.86 -5.05
CA VAL A 133 -14.94 20.66 -5.09
C VAL A 133 -15.96 20.69 -3.96
N ASP A 134 -17.21 20.41 -4.29
CA ASP A 134 -18.28 20.31 -3.31
C ASP A 134 -17.91 19.38 -2.15
N ILE A 135 -18.22 19.78 -0.92
CA ILE A 135 -17.88 19.05 0.30
C ILE A 135 -18.51 17.65 0.35
N SER A 136 -19.70 17.50 -0.25
CA SER A 136 -20.44 16.23 -0.27
C SER A 136 -19.92 15.23 -1.30
N ARG A 137 -19.15 15.71 -2.28
CA ARG A 137 -18.60 14.85 -3.32
C ARG A 137 -17.51 13.92 -2.75
N PRO A 138 -17.54 12.60 -3.02
CA PRO A 138 -16.50 11.67 -2.58
C PRO A 138 -15.13 12.06 -3.11
N LYS A 139 -14.14 12.13 -2.23
CA LYS A 139 -12.76 12.54 -2.52
C LYS A 139 -11.78 11.53 -1.95
N ILE A 140 -10.70 11.29 -2.66
CA ILE A 140 -9.56 10.51 -2.18
C ILE A 140 -8.29 11.32 -2.41
N ILE A 141 -7.47 11.51 -1.39
CA ILE A 141 -6.15 12.11 -1.50
C ILE A 141 -5.12 10.98 -1.43
N ILE A 142 -4.31 10.85 -2.49
CA ILE A 142 -3.32 9.77 -2.64
C ILE A 142 -1.92 10.35 -2.66
N PHE A 143 -1.05 9.85 -1.79
CA PHE A 143 0.32 10.32 -1.63
C PHE A 143 1.20 9.21 -1.02
N GLU A 144 2.53 9.35 -1.17
CA GLU A 144 3.53 8.47 -0.57
C GLU A 144 4.11 9.11 0.70
N SER A 145 4.53 8.31 1.67
CA SER A 145 5.22 8.82 2.86
C SER A 145 6.67 9.20 2.57
N VAL A 146 7.36 8.34 1.81
CA VAL A 146 8.73 8.51 1.32
C VAL A 146 8.74 8.28 -0.18
N TYR A 147 9.16 9.28 -0.94
CA TYR A 147 9.23 9.19 -2.40
C TYR A 147 10.53 8.55 -2.87
N SER A 148 10.42 7.52 -3.72
CA SER A 148 11.56 6.67 -4.11
C SER A 148 12.71 7.39 -4.80
N MET A 149 12.39 8.40 -5.62
CA MET A 149 13.39 9.07 -6.46
C MET A 149 14.05 10.27 -5.75
N ASP A 150 13.34 10.91 -4.84
CA ASP A 150 13.80 12.12 -4.15
C ASP A 150 14.25 11.81 -2.71
N GLY A 151 13.72 10.75 -2.10
CA GLY A 151 14.00 10.38 -0.71
C GLY A 151 13.45 11.35 0.32
N ASP A 152 12.54 12.22 -0.08
CA ASP A 152 11.92 13.21 0.80
C ASP A 152 10.64 12.68 1.45
N PHE A 153 10.24 13.35 2.53
CA PHE A 153 9.09 12.98 3.34
C PHE A 153 7.90 13.90 3.09
N THR A 154 6.74 13.28 3.02
CA THR A 154 5.47 14.02 2.93
C THR A 154 5.10 14.65 4.28
N PRO A 155 4.56 15.87 4.30
CA PRO A 155 3.97 16.45 5.50
C PRO A 155 2.59 15.83 5.80
N ILE A 156 2.60 14.53 6.19
CA ILE A 156 1.40 13.67 6.32
C ILE A 156 0.33 14.33 7.18
N LYS A 157 0.70 14.84 8.37
CA LYS A 157 -0.26 15.46 9.30
C LYS A 157 -1.05 16.60 8.64
N LYS A 158 -0.39 17.42 7.82
CA LYS A 158 -1.05 18.54 7.13
C LYS A 158 -2.04 18.05 6.07
N ILE A 159 -1.71 16.94 5.37
CA ILE A 159 -2.63 16.32 4.38
C ILE A 159 -3.83 15.72 5.09
N VAL A 160 -3.63 15.03 6.22
CA VAL A 160 -4.71 14.47 7.04
C VAL A 160 -5.64 15.57 7.56
N ASP A 161 -5.09 16.69 8.02
CA ASP A 161 -5.91 17.82 8.48
C ASP A 161 -6.77 18.40 7.33
N LEU A 162 -6.21 18.50 6.12
CA LEU A 162 -7.00 18.87 4.94
C LEU A 162 -8.04 17.82 4.58
N ALA A 163 -7.69 16.53 4.63
CA ALA A 163 -8.62 15.45 4.34
C ALA A 163 -9.85 15.53 5.27
N LYS A 164 -9.64 15.72 6.57
CA LYS A 164 -10.73 15.92 7.54
C LYS A 164 -11.55 17.16 7.23
N LYS A 165 -10.87 18.29 6.97
CA LYS A 165 -11.54 19.57 6.67
C LYS A 165 -12.43 19.51 5.44
N TYR A 166 -12.01 18.77 4.41
CA TYR A 166 -12.72 18.70 3.12
C TYR A 166 -13.45 17.37 2.89
N ASN A 167 -13.63 16.56 3.93
CA ASN A 167 -14.31 15.25 3.88
C ASN A 167 -13.75 14.35 2.75
N ALA A 168 -12.46 14.11 2.79
CA ALA A 168 -11.74 13.26 1.85
C ALA A 168 -11.16 12.03 2.57
N LEU A 169 -11.12 10.88 1.89
CA LEU A 169 -10.36 9.73 2.34
C LEU A 169 -8.88 9.93 2.05
N THR A 170 -8.02 9.43 2.92
CA THR A 170 -6.57 9.39 2.75
C THR A 170 -6.12 8.01 2.28
N TYR A 171 -5.30 7.97 1.24
CA TYR A 171 -4.61 6.77 0.76
C TYR A 171 -3.11 7.03 0.81
N LEU A 172 -2.44 6.41 1.77
CA LEU A 172 -1.01 6.55 2.02
C LEU A 172 -0.25 5.32 1.52
N ASP A 173 0.72 5.55 0.64
CA ASP A 173 1.68 4.53 0.24
C ASP A 173 2.92 4.58 1.14
N GLU A 174 3.12 3.54 1.94
CA GLU A 174 4.24 3.36 2.85
C GLU A 174 5.30 2.37 2.33
N VAL A 175 5.26 2.02 1.05
CA VAL A 175 6.10 0.98 0.43
C VAL A 175 7.60 1.18 0.69
N HIS A 176 8.07 2.42 0.79
CA HIS A 176 9.45 2.76 1.10
C HIS A 176 9.75 2.96 2.59
N ALA A 177 8.75 2.80 3.45
CA ALA A 177 8.87 3.11 4.86
C ALA A 177 8.54 1.94 5.80
N VAL A 178 7.64 1.04 5.41
CA VAL A 178 7.31 -0.15 6.21
C VAL A 178 8.55 -1.02 6.44
N GLY A 179 8.71 -1.50 7.66
CA GLY A 179 9.88 -2.24 8.11
C GLY A 179 11.10 -1.38 8.47
N LEU A 180 11.06 -0.04 8.22
CA LEU A 180 12.17 0.87 8.43
C LEU A 180 11.87 1.95 9.47
N TYR A 181 10.67 2.49 9.49
CA TYR A 181 10.25 3.60 10.34
C TYR A 181 9.16 3.17 11.31
N GLY A 182 9.11 3.83 12.48
CA GLY A 182 8.21 3.48 13.56
C GLY A 182 8.74 2.36 14.45
N GLU A 183 8.27 2.31 15.69
CA GLU A 183 8.74 1.34 16.71
C GLU A 183 8.47 -0.12 16.30
N ASN A 184 7.36 -0.35 15.60
CA ASN A 184 6.96 -1.68 15.13
C ASN A 184 7.18 -1.87 13.62
N GLY A 185 7.84 -0.91 12.96
CA GLY A 185 8.04 -0.94 11.50
C GLY A 185 6.80 -0.62 10.68
N GLY A 186 5.82 0.07 11.27
CA GLY A 186 4.57 0.42 10.60
C GLY A 186 4.68 1.57 9.59
N GLY A 187 5.87 2.19 9.46
CA GLY A 187 6.13 3.28 8.53
C GLY A 187 6.15 4.66 9.18
N VAL A 188 6.22 5.70 8.34
CA VAL A 188 6.32 7.10 8.80
C VAL A 188 5.07 7.55 9.56
N ALA A 189 3.89 7.04 9.18
CA ALA A 189 2.67 7.35 9.91
C ALA A 189 2.69 6.83 11.35
N GLU A 190 3.34 5.68 11.60
CA GLU A 190 3.59 5.20 12.97
C GLU A 190 4.57 6.10 13.71
N GLU A 191 5.71 6.40 13.09
CA GLU A 191 6.74 7.26 13.69
C GLU A 191 6.18 8.63 14.09
N GLN A 192 5.28 9.21 13.29
CA GLN A 192 4.59 10.45 13.57
C GLN A 192 3.37 10.31 14.49
N SER A 193 3.04 9.09 14.95
CA SER A 193 1.87 8.79 15.80
C SER A 193 0.51 9.22 15.19
N ILE A 194 0.39 9.20 13.87
CA ILE A 194 -0.82 9.62 13.13
C ILE A 194 -1.48 8.48 12.32
N MET A 195 -0.99 7.25 12.48
CA MET A 195 -1.45 6.09 11.72
C MET A 195 -2.97 5.87 11.81
N ASN A 196 -3.57 6.10 12.98
CA ASN A 196 -5.01 5.96 13.19
C ASN A 196 -5.85 6.97 12.40
N GLU A 197 -5.22 8.07 11.95
CA GLU A 197 -5.87 9.14 11.20
C GLU A 197 -5.85 8.91 9.68
N ILE A 198 -5.11 7.89 9.21
CA ILE A 198 -5.05 7.48 7.80
C ILE A 198 -6.16 6.45 7.53
N ASP A 199 -6.89 6.58 6.43
CA ASP A 199 -7.96 5.64 6.11
C ASP A 199 -7.45 4.35 5.48
N ILE A 200 -6.51 4.45 4.52
CA ILE A 200 -5.96 3.32 3.77
C ILE A 200 -4.45 3.43 3.73
N ILE A 201 -3.76 2.36 4.10
CA ILE A 201 -2.30 2.23 4.01
C ILE A 201 -1.98 1.14 3.00
N ASN A 202 -1.12 1.44 2.03
CA ASN A 202 -0.52 0.47 1.12
C ASN A 202 0.91 0.17 1.57
N GLY A 203 1.30 -1.09 1.48
CA GLY A 203 2.65 -1.53 1.79
C GLY A 203 3.12 -2.66 0.88
N THR A 204 4.38 -3.02 1.01
CA THR A 204 5.00 -4.10 0.27
C THR A 204 5.83 -5.01 1.16
N LEU A 205 5.92 -6.27 0.78
CA LEU A 205 6.84 -7.24 1.39
C LEU A 205 8.16 -7.33 0.61
N ALA A 206 8.26 -6.64 -0.55
CA ALA A 206 9.36 -6.79 -1.51
C ALA A 206 10.54 -5.83 -1.28
N LYS A 207 10.54 -5.08 -0.19
CA LYS A 207 11.63 -4.15 0.15
C LYS A 207 12.26 -4.50 1.49
N ALA A 208 11.95 -3.79 2.57
CA ALA A 208 12.56 -4.06 3.88
C ALA A 208 12.38 -5.51 4.37
N PHE A 209 11.26 -6.14 4.03
CA PHE A 209 11.00 -7.53 4.38
C PHE A 209 11.69 -8.56 3.49
N GLY A 210 12.28 -8.16 2.33
CA GLY A 210 13.07 -9.01 1.46
C GLY A 210 12.30 -10.15 0.75
N LEU A 211 10.96 -10.07 0.68
CA LEU A 211 10.08 -11.12 0.18
C LEU A 211 9.35 -10.69 -1.10
N MET A 212 8.28 -11.40 -1.45
CA MET A 212 7.37 -11.03 -2.53
C MET A 212 5.99 -10.72 -1.93
N GLY A 213 5.27 -9.79 -2.53
CA GLY A 213 3.91 -9.46 -2.14
C GLY A 213 3.71 -7.98 -1.85
N GLY A 214 2.45 -7.63 -1.67
CA GLY A 214 2.02 -6.32 -1.24
C GLY A 214 0.67 -6.42 -0.56
N TYR A 215 0.22 -5.34 0.02
CA TYR A 215 -1.01 -5.34 0.79
C TYR A 215 -1.62 -3.94 0.89
N ILE A 216 -2.88 -3.92 1.27
CA ILE A 216 -3.53 -2.74 1.83
C ILE A 216 -4.02 -3.07 3.23
N SER A 217 -4.05 -2.05 4.11
CA SER A 217 -4.62 -2.14 5.45
C SER A 217 -5.56 -0.95 5.69
N ALA A 218 -6.79 -1.23 6.17
CA ALA A 218 -7.84 -0.23 6.31
C ALA A 218 -8.95 -0.73 7.24
N SER A 219 -10.08 0.01 7.30
CA SER A 219 -11.29 -0.48 7.94
C SER A 219 -11.80 -1.75 7.25
N LYS A 220 -12.46 -2.62 8.02
CA LYS A 220 -13.04 -3.87 7.50
C LYS A 220 -13.95 -3.62 6.30
N THR A 221 -14.75 -2.57 6.33
CA THR A 221 -15.67 -2.21 5.23
C THR A 221 -14.93 -1.92 3.93
N ILE A 222 -13.83 -1.16 3.99
CA ILE A 222 -12.99 -0.85 2.82
C ILE A 222 -12.33 -2.12 2.29
N ILE A 223 -11.77 -2.94 3.17
CA ILE A 223 -11.11 -4.20 2.80
C ILE A 223 -12.10 -5.16 2.13
N ASP A 224 -13.27 -5.37 2.71
CA ASP A 224 -14.30 -6.25 2.14
C ASP A 224 -14.80 -5.72 0.78
N PHE A 225 -14.96 -4.40 0.65
CA PHE A 225 -15.33 -3.78 -0.62
C PHE A 225 -14.28 -4.03 -1.71
N ILE A 226 -13.00 -3.83 -1.41
CA ILE A 226 -11.92 -4.07 -2.37
C ILE A 226 -11.81 -5.56 -2.69
N ARG A 227 -11.93 -6.46 -1.71
CA ARG A 227 -11.95 -7.92 -1.88
C ARG A 227 -13.03 -8.37 -2.87
N CYS A 228 -14.21 -7.76 -2.82
CA CYS A 228 -15.34 -8.13 -3.67
C CYS A 228 -15.24 -7.61 -5.11
N PHE A 229 -14.54 -6.51 -5.35
CA PHE A 229 -14.57 -5.82 -6.64
C PHE A 229 -13.21 -5.72 -7.34
N SER A 230 -12.10 -6.10 -6.69
CA SER A 230 -10.76 -5.94 -7.26
C SER A 230 -10.38 -7.09 -8.20
N PRO A 231 -10.24 -6.84 -9.52
CA PRO A 231 -9.81 -7.88 -10.45
C PRO A 231 -8.42 -8.43 -10.12
N GLY A 232 -7.51 -7.60 -9.64
CA GLY A 232 -6.16 -8.00 -9.25
C GLY A 232 -6.09 -8.83 -7.96
N PHE A 233 -7.21 -8.99 -7.26
CA PHE A 233 -7.38 -9.94 -6.17
C PHE A 233 -8.20 -11.17 -6.60
N ILE A 234 -9.35 -10.94 -7.27
CA ILE A 234 -10.30 -12.01 -7.61
C ILE A 234 -9.72 -12.98 -8.63
N PHE A 235 -8.98 -12.48 -9.63
CA PHE A 235 -8.51 -13.25 -10.77
C PHE A 235 -7.01 -13.57 -10.74
N THR A 236 -6.37 -13.45 -9.59
CA THR A 236 -4.96 -13.77 -9.38
C THR A 236 -4.80 -14.82 -8.29
N THR A 237 -3.67 -15.55 -8.35
CA THR A 237 -3.22 -16.47 -7.30
C THR A 237 -2.06 -15.81 -6.55
N SER A 238 -2.09 -15.75 -5.24
CA SER A 238 -1.05 -15.19 -4.37
C SER A 238 -0.49 -16.22 -3.43
#